data_7e94a2704fdf0f7b1ab554bb6d59d681
#
_entry.id   7e94a2704fdf0f7b1ab554bb6d59d681
#
_cell.length_a   1.000
_cell.length_b   1.000
_cell.length_c   1.000
_cell.angle_alpha   90.00
_cell.angle_beta   90.00
_cell.angle_gamma   90.00
#
_symmetry.space_group_name_H-M   'P 1'
#
loop_
_entity.id
_entity.type
_entity.pdbx_description
1 polymer ?
#
loop_
_entity_poly.entity_id
_entity_poly.type
_entity_poly.pdbx_seq_one_letter_code
_entity_poly.pdbx_strand_id
1 'polypeptide(L)'
;MKYVKLFEDFIQEGVYDPGILKAFFMAGGPGSGKSYVATEIFDFPKGAVSSVSYATGLKLVNNDNAFEKGLKDAGYSPSDLAKLATDPEEWAKVMTIRDKAKRITKKFQDNYISNRLGQVIDGTGKDYNKIRGHRELYKDMGYDTYMVFVNTSLEVALERNQMRERKLEDKMVAKMWKEVQDNLGKFQKLFGADRMLIVDNSEYGGDVLSQIEKQIGKHMATPIENPLGKLWIREQLRLKKQ
;
A
#
# COMPACT_ATOMS: atom_id res chain seq x y z
N MET A 1 -19.59 22.57 -4.56
CA MET A 1 -20.46 21.45 -4.13
C MET A 1 -19.71 20.16 -4.44
N LYS A 2 -19.19 19.46 -3.40
CA LYS A 2 -18.64 18.12 -3.58
C LYS A 2 -19.80 17.21 -3.94
N TYR A 3 -19.74 16.58 -5.11
CA TYR A 3 -20.70 15.57 -5.54
C TYR A 3 -20.67 14.44 -4.53
N VAL A 4 -21.74 14.24 -3.79
CA VAL A 4 -22.01 12.96 -3.12
C VAL A 4 -22.30 11.98 -4.26
N LYS A 5 -21.32 11.15 -4.61
CA LYS A 5 -21.59 10.00 -5.50
C LYS A 5 -22.62 9.15 -4.79
N LEU A 6 -23.74 8.89 -5.44
CA LEU A 6 -24.76 8.00 -4.93
C LEU A 6 -24.14 6.62 -4.71
N PHE A 7 -24.60 5.90 -3.69
CA PHE A 7 -24.11 4.57 -3.33
C PHE A 7 -24.12 3.59 -4.50
N GLU A 8 -25.00 3.79 -5.46
CA GLU A 8 -25.10 3.04 -6.73
C GLU A 8 -23.90 3.26 -7.66
N ASP A 9 -23.20 4.41 -7.59
CA ASP A 9 -21.95 4.66 -8.34
C ASP A 9 -20.76 3.89 -7.76
N PHE A 10 -20.85 3.42 -6.50
CA PHE A 10 -19.83 2.60 -5.86
C PHE A 10 -19.91 1.10 -6.22
N ILE A 11 -20.99 0.65 -6.84
CA ILE A 11 -21.22 -0.77 -7.18
C ILE A 11 -20.82 -1.09 -8.63
N GLN A 12 -20.03 -0.25 -9.29
CA GLN A 12 -19.38 -0.64 -10.55
C GLN A 12 -18.14 -1.52 -10.30
N GLU A 13 -18.32 -2.54 -9.44
CA GLU A 13 -17.29 -3.56 -9.26
C GLU A 13 -17.19 -4.45 -10.50
N GLY A 14 -16.00 -4.92 -10.78
CA GLY A 14 -15.71 -5.75 -11.94
C GLY A 14 -15.10 -4.98 -13.10
N VAL A 15 -15.41 -5.36 -14.32
CA VAL A 15 -14.72 -4.87 -15.52
C VAL A 15 -14.81 -3.35 -15.77
N TYR A 16 -15.72 -2.67 -15.12
CA TYR A 16 -15.90 -1.21 -15.19
C TYR A 16 -15.28 -0.45 -14.01
N ASP A 17 -14.68 -1.14 -13.04
CA ASP A 17 -13.96 -0.48 -11.94
C ASP A 17 -12.78 0.32 -12.54
N PRO A 18 -12.63 1.62 -12.22
CA PRO A 18 -11.54 2.45 -12.76
C PRO A 18 -10.15 1.90 -12.46
N GLY A 19 -9.99 1.23 -11.31
CA GLY A 19 -8.75 0.61 -10.88
C GLY A 19 -8.57 -0.84 -11.31
N ILE A 20 -9.48 -1.39 -12.14
CA ILE A 20 -9.45 -2.80 -12.52
C ILE A 20 -8.07 -3.23 -13.01
N LEU A 21 -7.56 -4.35 -12.46
CA LEU A 21 -6.27 -4.93 -12.82
C LEU A 21 -5.06 -3.98 -12.70
N LYS A 22 -5.13 -2.97 -11.83
CA LYS A 22 -4.01 -2.10 -11.47
C LYS A 22 -3.52 -2.43 -10.06
N ALA A 23 -2.20 -2.63 -9.89
CA ALA A 23 -1.60 -2.90 -8.59
C ALA A 23 -0.38 -2.00 -8.36
N PHE A 24 -0.48 -1.11 -7.37
CA PHE A 24 0.59 -0.23 -6.94
C PHE A 24 1.23 -0.77 -5.68
N PHE A 25 2.48 -1.17 -5.76
CA PHE A 25 3.28 -1.57 -4.60
C PHE A 25 3.93 -0.33 -4.00
N MET A 26 3.81 -0.15 -2.70
CA MET A 26 4.54 0.92 -2.01
C MET A 26 5.74 0.35 -1.27
N ALA A 27 6.84 1.10 -1.30
CA ALA A 27 8.03 0.82 -0.51
C ALA A 27 8.54 2.10 0.14
N GLY A 28 9.09 1.98 1.34
CA GLY A 28 9.67 3.09 2.10
C GLY A 28 9.92 2.67 3.55
N GLY A 29 11.06 3.05 4.10
CA GLY A 29 11.48 2.71 5.45
C GLY A 29 10.66 3.39 6.55
N PRO A 30 10.93 3.07 7.82
CA PRO A 30 10.39 3.83 8.94
C PRO A 30 10.75 5.31 8.80
N GLY A 31 9.83 6.21 9.09
CA GLY A 31 10.07 7.65 8.97
C GLY A 31 10.02 8.21 7.55
N SER A 32 9.92 7.38 6.48
CA SER A 32 9.85 7.88 5.10
C SER A 32 8.60 8.69 4.79
N GLY A 33 7.56 8.65 5.63
CA GLY A 33 6.29 9.32 5.38
C GLY A 33 5.38 8.59 4.39
N LYS A 34 5.60 7.31 4.15
CA LYS A 34 4.86 6.49 3.19
C LYS A 34 3.33 6.56 3.37
N SER A 35 2.82 6.50 4.62
CA SER A 35 1.38 6.62 4.90
C SER A 35 0.83 8.00 4.52
N TYR A 36 1.61 9.07 4.73
CA TYR A 36 1.26 10.41 4.29
C TYR A 36 1.18 10.46 2.76
N VAL A 37 2.22 10.00 2.08
CA VAL A 37 2.26 9.93 0.62
C VAL A 37 1.09 9.09 0.06
N ALA A 38 0.74 7.96 0.69
CA ALA A 38 -0.40 7.14 0.29
C ALA A 38 -1.72 7.91 0.42
N THR A 39 -1.92 8.64 1.52
CA THR A 39 -3.13 9.44 1.74
C THR A 39 -3.25 10.57 0.72
N GLU A 40 -2.19 11.34 0.51
CA GLU A 40 -2.21 12.51 -0.39
C GLU A 40 -2.35 12.10 -1.88
N ILE A 41 -1.60 11.08 -2.30
CA ILE A 41 -1.56 10.69 -3.72
C ILE A 41 -2.77 9.83 -4.12
N PHE A 42 -3.19 8.90 -3.25
CA PHE A 42 -4.28 7.97 -3.57
C PHE A 42 -5.61 8.34 -2.92
N ASP A 43 -5.67 9.44 -2.16
CA ASP A 43 -6.89 9.92 -1.48
C ASP A 43 -7.56 8.82 -0.63
N PHE A 44 -6.76 8.17 0.24
CA PHE A 44 -7.28 7.20 1.19
C PHE A 44 -7.77 7.87 2.48
N PRO A 45 -8.93 7.47 3.02
CA PRO A 45 -9.37 7.92 4.33
C PRO A 45 -8.40 7.46 5.42
N LYS A 46 -8.06 8.36 6.36
CA LYS A 46 -7.14 8.08 7.46
C LYS A 46 -7.73 7.04 8.42
N GLY A 47 -6.91 6.06 8.82
CA GLY A 47 -7.23 5.12 9.91
C GLY A 47 -8.23 4.01 9.59
N ALA A 48 -8.74 3.90 8.37
CA ALA A 48 -9.66 2.84 8.02
C ALA A 48 -8.93 1.48 7.82
N VAL A 49 -9.51 0.39 8.34
CA VAL A 49 -8.97 -0.98 8.22
C VAL A 49 -9.03 -1.47 6.76
N SER A 50 -10.13 -1.15 6.08
CA SER A 50 -10.31 -1.36 4.66
C SER A 50 -10.65 -0.01 4.06
N SER A 51 -9.82 0.49 3.18
CA SER A 51 -9.97 1.80 2.57
C SER A 51 -10.08 1.67 1.07
N VAL A 52 -11.00 2.40 0.50
CA VAL A 52 -11.14 2.61 -0.94
C VAL A 52 -10.75 4.06 -1.24
N SER A 53 -9.91 4.27 -2.21
CA SER A 53 -9.55 5.60 -2.70
C SER A 53 -10.77 6.27 -3.31
N TYR A 54 -11.09 7.47 -2.87
CA TYR A 54 -12.19 8.25 -3.45
C TYR A 54 -11.89 8.70 -4.88
N ALA A 55 -10.62 8.95 -5.19
CA ALA A 55 -10.19 9.43 -6.50
C ALA A 55 -10.05 8.31 -7.54
N THR A 56 -9.54 7.14 -7.14
CA THR A 56 -9.10 6.10 -8.07
C THR A 56 -9.86 4.79 -7.99
N GLY A 57 -10.67 4.59 -6.93
CA GLY A 57 -11.32 3.29 -6.66
C GLY A 57 -10.39 2.18 -6.18
N LEU A 58 -9.08 2.45 -6.03
CA LEU A 58 -8.11 1.47 -5.55
C LEU A 58 -8.37 1.08 -4.10
N LYS A 59 -8.12 -0.18 -3.76
CA LYS A 59 -8.31 -0.75 -2.43
C LYS A 59 -6.97 -0.82 -1.70
N LEU A 60 -6.89 -0.27 -0.49
CA LEU A 60 -5.68 -0.32 0.33
C LEU A 60 -5.51 -1.69 0.98
N VAL A 61 -4.35 -2.29 0.79
CA VAL A 61 -3.90 -3.51 1.49
C VAL A 61 -2.81 -3.12 2.47
N ASN A 62 -3.21 -2.92 3.75
CA ASN A 62 -2.32 -2.54 4.84
C ASN A 62 -2.65 -3.31 6.12
N ASN A 63 -1.64 -3.95 6.73
CA ASN A 63 -1.80 -4.69 7.98
C ASN A 63 -1.82 -3.78 9.22
N ASP A 64 -1.20 -2.59 9.15
CA ASP A 64 -1.00 -1.74 10.32
C ASP A 64 -2.34 -1.21 10.85
N ASN A 65 -3.24 -0.78 9.97
CA ASN A 65 -4.56 -0.29 10.37
C ASN A 65 -5.39 -1.36 11.10
N ALA A 66 -5.36 -2.61 10.60
CA ALA A 66 -6.05 -3.74 11.24
C ALA A 66 -5.41 -4.10 12.59
N PHE A 67 -4.08 -3.98 12.69
CA PHE A 67 -3.35 -4.23 13.92
C PHE A 67 -3.63 -3.15 14.97
N GLU A 68 -3.56 -1.88 14.61
CA GLU A 68 -3.88 -0.76 15.50
C GLU A 68 -5.32 -0.82 16.02
N LYS A 69 -6.27 -1.15 15.13
CA LYS A 69 -7.65 -1.39 15.56
C LYS A 69 -7.73 -2.55 16.55
N GLY A 70 -7.07 -3.66 16.27
CA GLY A 70 -7.06 -4.83 17.16
C GLY A 70 -6.45 -4.54 18.54
N LEU A 71 -5.41 -3.70 18.59
CA LEU A 71 -4.82 -3.23 19.86
C LEU A 71 -5.84 -2.42 20.64
N LYS A 72 -6.48 -1.43 20.02
CA LYS A 72 -7.50 -0.58 20.66
C LYS A 72 -8.68 -1.40 21.17
N ASP A 73 -9.18 -2.33 20.37
CA ASP A 73 -10.29 -3.23 20.75
C ASP A 73 -9.92 -4.12 21.96
N ALA A 74 -8.63 -4.41 22.17
CA ALA A 74 -8.09 -5.16 23.32
C ALA A 74 -7.67 -4.27 24.51
N GLY A 75 -7.86 -2.93 24.40
CA GLY A 75 -7.51 -1.99 25.48
C GLY A 75 -6.05 -1.58 25.51
N TYR A 76 -5.27 -1.88 24.46
CA TYR A 76 -3.86 -1.47 24.37
C TYR A 76 -3.71 -0.19 23.54
N SER A 77 -2.74 0.65 23.96
CA SER A 77 -2.25 1.77 23.13
C SER A 77 -1.05 1.33 22.28
N PRO A 78 -0.90 1.84 21.05
CA PRO A 78 0.33 1.65 20.26
C PRO A 78 1.60 2.12 20.99
N SER A 79 1.51 3.12 21.88
CA SER A 79 2.61 3.60 22.72
C SER A 79 3.08 2.57 23.76
N ASP A 80 2.21 1.64 24.16
CA ASP A 80 2.53 0.65 25.21
C ASP A 80 3.34 -0.53 24.66
N LEU A 81 3.48 -0.68 23.35
CA LEU A 81 4.10 -1.86 22.75
C LEU A 81 5.53 -2.11 23.22
N ALA A 82 6.31 -1.07 23.47
CA ALA A 82 7.67 -1.21 23.99
C ALA A 82 7.66 -1.80 25.42
N LYS A 83 6.72 -1.37 26.27
CA LYS A 83 6.53 -1.89 27.63
C LYS A 83 5.97 -3.33 27.60
N LEU A 84 4.97 -3.58 26.76
CA LEU A 84 4.38 -4.91 26.61
C LEU A 84 5.38 -5.94 26.10
N ALA A 85 6.37 -5.53 25.30
CA ALA A 85 7.44 -6.40 24.81
C ALA A 85 8.37 -6.92 25.92
N THR A 86 8.37 -6.31 27.12
CA THR A 86 9.15 -6.77 28.28
C THR A 86 8.44 -7.86 29.08
N ASP A 87 7.15 -8.06 28.86
CA ASP A 87 6.33 -9.10 29.49
C ASP A 87 5.97 -10.18 28.46
N PRO A 88 6.48 -11.42 28.59
CA PRO A 88 6.25 -12.49 27.62
C PRO A 88 4.77 -12.85 27.43
N GLU A 89 3.95 -12.80 28.50
CA GLU A 89 2.52 -13.15 28.41
C GLU A 89 1.74 -12.07 27.65
N GLU A 90 1.97 -10.79 28.00
CA GLU A 90 1.35 -9.66 27.31
C GLU A 90 1.82 -9.59 25.85
N TRP A 91 3.10 -9.84 25.60
CA TRP A 91 3.64 -9.89 24.24
C TRP A 91 3.00 -10.99 23.40
N ALA A 92 2.73 -12.17 23.96
CA ALA A 92 2.03 -13.25 23.26
C ALA A 92 0.61 -12.83 22.84
N LYS A 93 -0.10 -12.07 23.69
CA LYS A 93 -1.43 -11.50 23.35
C LYS A 93 -1.31 -10.50 22.17
N VAL A 94 -0.34 -9.60 22.23
CA VAL A 94 -0.05 -8.63 21.15
C VAL A 94 0.25 -9.36 19.83
N MET A 95 1.06 -10.43 19.88
CA MET A 95 1.38 -11.22 18.68
C MET A 95 0.14 -11.93 18.12
N THR A 96 -0.77 -12.42 18.97
CA THR A 96 -2.04 -13.01 18.55
C THR A 96 -2.91 -11.97 17.82
N ILE A 97 -2.99 -10.75 18.33
CA ILE A 97 -3.70 -9.63 17.66
C ILE A 97 -3.06 -9.34 16.30
N ARG A 98 -1.73 -9.30 16.23
CA ARG A 98 -0.99 -9.07 14.98
C ARG A 98 -1.25 -10.14 13.93
N ASP A 99 -1.29 -11.41 14.33
CA ASP A 99 -1.56 -12.51 13.42
C ASP A 99 -3.03 -12.54 12.96
N LYS A 100 -3.96 -12.13 13.81
CA LYS A 100 -5.36 -11.90 13.43
C LYS A 100 -5.47 -10.78 12.40
N ALA A 101 -4.77 -9.67 12.59
CA ALA A 101 -4.73 -8.54 11.65
C ALA A 101 -4.19 -8.98 10.27
N LYS A 102 -3.09 -9.72 10.23
CA LYS A 102 -2.54 -10.28 8.98
C LYS A 102 -3.55 -11.18 8.26
N ARG A 103 -4.24 -12.06 8.99
CA ARG A 103 -5.27 -12.95 8.41
C ARG A 103 -6.44 -12.17 7.83
N ILE A 104 -6.90 -11.12 8.52
CA ILE A 104 -7.97 -10.24 8.03
C ILE A 104 -7.54 -9.55 6.74
N THR A 105 -6.38 -8.89 6.75
CA THR A 105 -5.86 -8.19 5.58
C THR A 105 -5.64 -9.14 4.40
N LYS A 106 -5.12 -10.35 4.67
CA LYS A 106 -4.96 -11.36 3.63
C LYS A 106 -6.30 -11.76 3.00
N LYS A 107 -7.36 -11.96 3.79
CA LYS A 107 -8.69 -12.27 3.27
C LYS A 107 -9.23 -11.16 2.36
N PHE A 108 -9.05 -9.89 2.74
CA PHE A 108 -9.42 -8.76 1.87
C PHE A 108 -8.61 -8.79 0.58
N GLN A 109 -7.29 -8.94 0.67
CA GLN A 109 -6.41 -9.00 -0.50
C GLN A 109 -6.78 -10.15 -1.44
N ASP A 110 -7.02 -11.35 -0.91
CA ASP A 110 -7.42 -12.52 -1.69
C ASP A 110 -8.76 -12.27 -2.41
N ASN A 111 -9.72 -11.62 -1.73
CA ASN A 111 -10.99 -11.23 -2.35
C ASN A 111 -10.80 -10.18 -3.45
N TYR A 112 -9.96 -9.17 -3.24
CA TYR A 112 -9.65 -8.17 -4.26
C TYR A 112 -8.99 -8.80 -5.48
N ILE A 113 -8.03 -9.72 -5.29
CA ILE A 113 -7.35 -10.43 -6.38
C ILE A 113 -8.35 -11.30 -7.16
N SER A 114 -9.22 -12.05 -6.46
CA SER A 114 -10.22 -12.91 -7.09
C SER A 114 -11.17 -12.13 -8.00
N ASN A 115 -11.52 -10.91 -7.58
CA ASN A 115 -12.40 -10.01 -8.35
C ASN A 115 -11.63 -9.05 -9.28
N ARG A 116 -10.33 -9.17 -9.39
CA ARG A 116 -9.46 -8.32 -10.23
C ARG A 116 -9.50 -6.83 -9.87
N LEU A 117 -9.93 -6.49 -8.64
CA LEU A 117 -10.03 -5.11 -8.19
C LEU A 117 -8.66 -4.45 -8.04
N GLY A 118 -8.57 -3.16 -8.35
CA GLY A 118 -7.35 -2.40 -8.22
C GLY A 118 -6.90 -2.23 -6.78
N GLN A 119 -5.58 -2.26 -6.54
CA GLN A 119 -5.02 -2.28 -5.19
C GLN A 119 -3.79 -1.39 -5.03
N VAL A 120 -3.65 -0.83 -3.83
CA VAL A 120 -2.39 -0.29 -3.31
C VAL A 120 -1.91 -1.20 -2.19
N ILE A 121 -0.76 -1.83 -2.38
CA ILE A 121 -0.16 -2.78 -1.45
C ILE A 121 0.91 -2.06 -0.64
N ASP A 122 0.59 -1.73 0.61
CA ASP A 122 1.50 -1.03 1.50
C ASP A 122 2.52 -1.98 2.12
N GLY A 123 3.80 -1.68 1.91
CA GLY A 123 4.92 -2.46 2.43
C GLY A 123 6.16 -1.61 2.70
N THR A 124 7.09 -2.12 3.50
CA THR A 124 8.35 -1.40 3.79
C THR A 124 9.36 -1.47 2.64
N GLY A 125 9.30 -2.50 1.82
CA GLY A 125 10.28 -2.70 0.74
C GLY A 125 11.61 -3.34 1.17
N LYS A 126 11.78 -3.72 2.44
CA LYS A 126 13.01 -4.35 2.94
C LYS A 126 13.24 -5.76 2.39
N ASP A 127 12.19 -6.51 2.13
CA ASP A 127 12.24 -7.86 1.56
C ASP A 127 11.92 -7.82 0.07
N TYR A 128 12.97 -7.78 -0.74
CA TYR A 128 12.89 -7.79 -2.20
C TYR A 128 12.18 -9.04 -2.73
N ASN A 129 12.53 -10.23 -2.20
CA ASN A 129 12.00 -11.48 -2.72
C ASN A 129 10.49 -11.61 -2.48
N LYS A 130 10.01 -11.10 -1.35
CA LYS A 130 8.57 -11.04 -1.06
C LYS A 130 7.84 -10.14 -2.06
N ILE A 131 8.36 -8.94 -2.33
CA ILE A 131 7.74 -8.02 -3.32
C ILE A 131 7.78 -8.63 -4.72
N ARG A 132 8.91 -9.24 -5.12
CA ARG A 132 9.04 -9.94 -6.40
C ARG A 132 8.00 -11.04 -6.54
N GLY A 133 7.88 -11.93 -5.54
CA GLY A 133 6.90 -13.02 -5.57
C GLY A 133 5.45 -12.53 -5.63
N HIS A 134 5.11 -11.49 -4.86
CA HIS A 134 3.78 -10.86 -4.95
C HIS A 134 3.54 -10.26 -6.34
N ARG A 135 4.51 -9.50 -6.89
CA ARG A 135 4.39 -8.92 -8.22
C ARG A 135 4.12 -9.98 -9.30
N GLU A 136 4.86 -11.10 -9.29
CA GLU A 136 4.64 -12.19 -10.25
C GLU A 136 3.24 -12.78 -10.09
N LEU A 137 2.78 -13.03 -8.86
CA LEU A 137 1.40 -13.47 -8.61
C LEU A 137 0.38 -12.52 -9.24
N TYR A 138 0.53 -11.20 -9.05
CA TYR A 138 -0.38 -10.22 -9.65
C TYR A 138 -0.31 -10.22 -11.17
N LYS A 139 0.89 -10.33 -11.75
CA LYS A 139 1.07 -10.43 -13.21
C LYS A 139 0.38 -11.67 -13.79
N ASP A 140 0.51 -12.83 -13.14
CA ASP A 140 -0.13 -14.08 -13.54
C ASP A 140 -1.66 -13.99 -13.46
N MET A 141 -2.18 -13.13 -12.57
CA MET A 141 -3.60 -12.81 -12.47
C MET A 141 -4.07 -11.72 -13.43
N GLY A 142 -3.18 -11.20 -14.29
CA GLY A 142 -3.50 -10.24 -15.34
C GLY A 142 -3.32 -8.76 -14.98
N TYR A 143 -2.76 -8.46 -13.81
CA TYR A 143 -2.53 -7.08 -13.38
C TYR A 143 -1.37 -6.40 -14.11
N ASP A 144 -1.51 -5.12 -14.39
CA ASP A 144 -0.40 -4.20 -14.55
C ASP A 144 0.10 -3.78 -13.17
N THR A 145 1.42 -3.85 -12.97
CA THR A 145 2.05 -3.62 -11.66
C THR A 145 2.97 -2.43 -11.69
N TYR A 146 2.89 -1.59 -10.67
CA TYR A 146 3.64 -0.36 -10.50
C TYR A 146 4.30 -0.33 -9.11
N MET A 147 5.35 0.49 -8.95
CA MET A 147 6.01 0.73 -7.68
C MET A 147 5.99 2.23 -7.37
N VAL A 148 5.59 2.58 -6.14
CA VAL A 148 5.78 3.91 -5.56
C VAL A 148 6.80 3.77 -4.43
N PHE A 149 8.03 4.21 -4.69
CA PHE A 149 9.12 4.17 -3.73
C PHE A 149 9.24 5.50 -3.01
N VAL A 150 8.93 5.54 -1.72
CA VAL A 150 9.01 6.74 -0.90
C VAL A 150 10.40 6.80 -0.27
N ASN A 151 11.24 7.62 -0.86
CA ASN A 151 12.59 7.88 -0.41
C ASN A 151 12.62 8.98 0.66
N THR A 152 13.61 8.94 1.54
CA THR A 152 13.95 10.03 2.47
C THR A 152 15.40 9.86 2.93
N SER A 153 16.03 10.93 3.40
CA SER A 153 17.36 10.83 4.02
C SER A 153 17.25 10.08 5.37
N LEU A 154 18.38 9.52 5.82
CA LEU A 154 18.43 8.83 7.12
C LEU A 154 18.14 9.79 8.27
N GLU A 155 18.66 11.01 8.20
CA GLU A 155 18.49 12.05 9.21
C GLU A 155 17.01 12.38 9.39
N VAL A 156 16.31 12.64 8.31
CA VAL A 156 14.86 12.93 8.32
C VAL A 156 14.05 11.71 8.80
N ALA A 157 14.46 10.50 8.44
CA ALA A 157 13.81 9.28 8.91
C ALA A 157 13.93 9.10 10.42
N LEU A 158 15.12 9.40 11.00
CA LEU A 158 15.37 9.37 12.43
C LEU A 158 14.58 10.46 13.16
N GLU A 159 14.63 11.70 12.66
CA GLU A 159 13.85 12.82 13.23
C GLU A 159 12.37 12.50 13.31
N ARG A 160 11.78 12.07 12.19
CA ARG A 160 10.36 11.71 12.13
C ARG A 160 10.01 10.51 13.01
N ASN A 161 10.94 9.56 13.19
CA ASN A 161 10.74 8.45 14.12
C ASN A 161 10.60 8.93 15.56
N GLN A 162 11.36 9.97 15.96
CA GLN A 162 11.27 10.54 17.30
C GLN A 162 9.94 11.28 17.57
N MET A 163 9.24 11.73 16.52
CA MET A 163 7.93 12.39 16.63
C MET A 163 6.75 11.40 16.70
N ARG A 164 7.00 10.11 16.47
CA ARG A 164 5.92 9.08 16.47
C ARG A 164 5.56 8.66 17.89
N GLU A 165 4.28 8.36 18.12
CA GLU A 165 3.82 7.71 19.36
C GLU A 165 4.53 6.36 19.57
N ARG A 166 4.64 5.56 18.51
CA ARG A 166 5.37 4.30 18.48
C ARG A 166 6.76 4.52 17.91
N LYS A 167 7.73 4.76 18.76
CA LYS A 167 9.15 4.94 18.40
C LYS A 167 9.83 3.58 18.22
N LEU A 168 10.75 3.53 17.26
CA LEU A 168 11.71 2.43 17.11
C LEU A 168 13.08 2.91 17.60
N GLU A 169 13.95 1.98 18.00
CA GLU A 169 15.34 2.31 18.28
C GLU A 169 16.03 2.85 17.01
N ASP A 170 16.85 3.88 17.15
CA ASP A 170 17.53 4.56 16.03
C ASP A 170 18.39 3.58 15.20
N LYS A 171 19.05 2.63 15.86
CA LYS A 171 19.81 1.55 15.18
C LYS A 171 18.91 0.69 14.32
N MET A 172 17.67 0.42 14.76
CA MET A 172 16.70 -0.36 13.99
C MET A 172 16.19 0.45 12.79
N VAL A 173 15.92 1.74 12.97
CA VAL A 173 15.53 2.64 11.88
C VAL A 173 16.61 2.68 10.82
N ALA A 174 17.88 2.92 11.22
CA ALA A 174 19.01 2.99 10.30
C ALA A 174 19.21 1.66 9.54
N LYS A 175 19.10 0.52 10.22
CA LYS A 175 19.18 -0.79 9.59
C LYS A 175 18.08 -0.99 8.55
N MET A 176 16.82 -0.73 8.92
CA MET A 176 15.68 -0.89 8.01
C MET A 176 15.74 0.10 6.83
N TRP A 177 16.17 1.33 7.08
CA TRP A 177 16.41 2.33 6.04
C TRP A 177 17.42 1.81 5.02
N LYS A 178 18.58 1.32 5.49
CA LYS A 178 19.61 0.75 4.62
C LYS A 178 19.09 -0.45 3.81
N GLU A 179 18.39 -1.40 4.43
CA GLU A 179 17.80 -2.55 3.74
C GLU A 179 16.86 -2.13 2.59
N VAL A 180 16.12 -1.04 2.78
CA VAL A 180 15.22 -0.48 1.76
C VAL A 180 16.01 0.20 0.64
N GLN A 181 17.04 0.99 0.98
CA GLN A 181 17.92 1.64 -0.01
C GLN A 181 18.67 0.62 -0.87
N ASP A 182 19.18 -0.46 -0.27
CA ASP A 182 19.88 -1.54 -0.98
C ASP A 182 18.97 -2.27 -2.01
N ASN A 183 17.65 -2.09 -1.90
CA ASN A 183 16.68 -2.67 -2.82
C ASN A 183 16.22 -1.71 -3.94
N LEU A 184 16.50 -0.40 -3.85
CA LEU A 184 16.06 0.59 -4.82
C LEU A 184 16.39 0.20 -6.27
N GLY A 185 17.67 -0.08 -6.55
CA GLY A 185 18.11 -0.49 -7.89
C GLY A 185 17.54 -1.83 -8.36
N LYS A 186 17.25 -2.75 -7.42
CA LYS A 186 16.59 -4.02 -7.72
C LYS A 186 15.13 -3.79 -8.12
N PHE A 187 14.43 -2.88 -7.43
CA PHE A 187 13.06 -2.51 -7.79
C PHE A 187 12.99 -1.78 -9.13
N GLN A 188 13.96 -0.90 -9.44
CA GLN A 188 14.03 -0.25 -10.74
C GLN A 188 14.14 -1.30 -11.88
N LYS A 189 14.98 -2.32 -11.70
CA LYS A 189 15.10 -3.43 -12.68
C LYS A 189 13.83 -4.29 -12.73
N LEU A 190 13.17 -4.51 -11.59
CA LEU A 190 11.99 -5.37 -11.50
C LEU A 190 10.76 -4.74 -12.14
N PHE A 191 10.48 -3.45 -11.88
CA PHE A 191 9.29 -2.76 -12.37
C PHE A 191 9.51 -2.05 -13.70
N GLY A 192 10.75 -1.62 -13.98
CA GLY A 192 11.09 -0.78 -15.11
C GLY A 192 10.92 0.72 -14.79
N ALA A 193 11.65 1.57 -15.52
CA ALA A 193 11.67 3.01 -15.29
C ALA A 193 10.28 3.65 -15.42
N ASP A 194 9.49 3.20 -16.39
CA ASP A 194 8.17 3.76 -16.69
C ASP A 194 7.09 3.36 -15.65
N ARG A 195 7.36 2.36 -14.82
CA ARG A 195 6.41 1.81 -13.84
C ARG A 195 6.89 1.93 -12.40
N MET A 196 8.01 2.62 -12.18
CA MET A 196 8.54 2.92 -10.85
C MET A 196 8.60 4.42 -10.64
N LEU A 197 7.80 4.89 -9.71
CA LEU A 197 7.74 6.28 -9.26
C LEU A 197 8.55 6.43 -7.99
N ILE A 198 9.51 7.35 -7.98
CA ILE A 198 10.34 7.67 -6.80
C ILE A 198 9.87 9.00 -6.26
N VAL A 199 9.40 8.99 -5.02
CA VAL A 199 8.96 10.17 -4.26
C VAL A 199 10.07 10.51 -3.30
N ASP A 200 10.80 11.58 -3.52
CA ASP A 200 11.69 12.12 -2.49
C ASP A 200 10.86 12.91 -1.49
N ASN A 201 10.74 12.38 -0.30
CA ASN A 201 10.00 12.97 0.80
C ASN A 201 10.95 13.46 1.92
N SER A 202 12.19 13.80 1.57
CA SER A 202 13.15 14.38 2.52
C SER A 202 12.72 15.79 2.93
N GLU A 203 12.16 16.55 1.99
CA GLU A 203 11.61 17.89 2.23
C GLU A 203 10.08 17.86 2.08
N TYR A 204 9.37 18.68 2.83
CA TYR A 204 7.94 18.88 2.68
C TYR A 204 7.67 19.77 1.45
N GLY A 205 7.58 19.14 0.27
CA GLY A 205 7.35 19.86 -0.99
C GLY A 205 6.08 19.37 -1.72
N GLY A 206 5.06 20.23 -1.82
CA GLY A 206 3.81 19.91 -2.53
C GLY A 206 4.00 19.64 -4.03
N ASP A 207 5.04 20.19 -4.65
CA ASP A 207 5.30 20.05 -6.09
C ASP A 207 5.63 18.61 -6.49
N VAL A 208 6.40 17.89 -5.65
CA VAL A 208 6.77 16.49 -5.92
C VAL A 208 5.52 15.59 -5.86
N LEU A 209 4.66 15.75 -4.85
CA LEU A 209 3.42 14.98 -4.72
C LEU A 209 2.49 15.20 -5.91
N SER A 210 2.33 16.47 -6.34
CA SER A 210 1.50 16.82 -7.50
C SER A 210 2.00 16.19 -8.81
N GLN A 211 3.33 16.10 -8.99
CA GLN A 211 3.90 15.42 -10.16
C GLN A 211 3.63 13.91 -10.14
N ILE A 212 3.79 13.28 -8.97
CA ILE A 212 3.53 11.84 -8.80
C ILE A 212 2.04 11.53 -8.96
N GLU A 213 1.16 12.36 -8.42
CA GLU A 213 -0.29 12.24 -8.61
C GLU A 213 -0.67 12.26 -10.10
N LYS A 214 -0.11 13.19 -10.88
CA LYS A 214 -0.30 13.24 -12.34
C LYS A 214 0.19 11.96 -13.04
N GLN A 215 1.35 11.40 -12.61
CA GLN A 215 1.87 10.16 -13.18
C GLN A 215 0.98 8.97 -12.84
N ILE A 216 0.48 8.88 -11.60
CA ILE A 216 -0.49 7.85 -11.20
C ILE A 216 -1.78 8.00 -12.01
N GLY A 217 -2.31 9.22 -12.16
CA GLY A 217 -3.47 9.50 -13.01
C GLY A 217 -3.27 9.02 -14.44
N LYS A 218 -2.08 9.21 -15.01
CA LYS A 218 -1.71 8.69 -16.33
C LYS A 218 -1.73 7.15 -16.35
N HIS A 219 -1.14 6.48 -15.34
CA HIS A 219 -1.17 5.02 -15.24
C HIS A 219 -2.58 4.48 -15.07
N MET A 220 -3.43 5.18 -14.29
CA MET A 220 -4.84 4.81 -14.13
C MET A 220 -5.61 4.91 -15.44
N ALA A 221 -5.37 5.95 -16.23
CA ALA A 221 -6.01 6.17 -17.52
C ALA A 221 -5.49 5.23 -18.65
N THR A 222 -4.27 4.67 -18.48
CA THR A 222 -3.70 3.76 -19.49
C THR A 222 -4.45 2.45 -19.52
N PRO A 223 -4.89 1.96 -20.69
CA PRO A 223 -5.50 0.63 -20.81
C PRO A 223 -4.58 -0.47 -20.29
N ILE A 224 -5.17 -1.56 -19.79
CA ILE A 224 -4.39 -2.71 -19.30
C ILE A 224 -3.51 -3.24 -20.42
N GLU A 225 -2.22 -3.40 -20.13
CA GLU A 225 -1.21 -3.89 -21.08
C GLU A 225 -0.94 -5.38 -20.91
N ASN A 226 -1.14 -5.93 -19.70
CA ASN A 226 -0.95 -7.36 -19.44
C ASN A 226 -1.86 -8.22 -20.35
N PRO A 227 -1.30 -9.16 -21.14
CA PRO A 227 -2.09 -9.97 -22.07
C PRO A 227 -3.21 -10.78 -21.40
N LEU A 228 -2.94 -11.34 -20.20
CA LEU A 228 -3.94 -12.10 -19.44
C LEU A 228 -5.07 -11.18 -18.95
N GLY A 229 -4.73 -9.96 -18.53
CA GLY A 229 -5.72 -8.96 -18.16
C GLY A 229 -6.59 -8.53 -19.32
N LYS A 230 -6.01 -8.30 -20.50
CA LYS A 230 -6.77 -8.01 -21.73
C LYS A 230 -7.75 -9.12 -22.08
N LEU A 231 -7.31 -10.38 -21.98
CA LEU A 231 -8.16 -11.55 -22.25
C LEU A 231 -9.33 -11.60 -21.27
N TRP A 232 -9.04 -11.44 -19.98
CA TRP A 232 -10.06 -11.46 -18.92
C TRP A 232 -11.10 -10.34 -19.12
N ILE A 233 -10.68 -9.10 -19.38
CA ILE A 233 -11.59 -7.97 -19.65
C ILE A 233 -12.49 -8.27 -20.85
N ARG A 234 -11.92 -8.78 -21.95
CA ARG A 234 -12.68 -9.13 -23.14
C ARG A 234 -13.75 -10.17 -22.86
N GLU A 235 -13.43 -11.19 -22.08
CA GLU A 235 -14.38 -12.23 -21.68
C GLU A 235 -15.49 -11.68 -20.80
N GLN A 236 -15.16 -10.84 -19.80
CA GLN A 236 -16.18 -10.22 -18.95
C GLN A 236 -17.13 -9.32 -19.74
N LEU A 237 -16.62 -8.55 -20.69
CA LEU A 237 -17.45 -7.72 -21.58
C LEU A 237 -18.35 -8.56 -22.48
N ARG A 238 -17.89 -9.73 -22.94
CA ARG A 238 -18.68 -10.66 -23.70
C ARG A 238 -19.85 -11.22 -22.89
N LEU A 239 -19.58 -11.65 -21.65
CA LEU A 239 -20.60 -12.20 -20.75
C LEU A 239 -21.68 -11.18 -20.36
N LYS A 240 -21.32 -9.90 -20.24
CA LYS A 240 -22.29 -8.83 -19.92
C LYS A 240 -23.18 -8.41 -21.08
N LYS A 241 -22.90 -8.85 -22.32
CA LYS A 241 -23.73 -8.58 -23.50
C LYS A 241 -24.76 -9.68 -23.77
N GLN A 242 -24.68 -10.77 -23.04
CA GLN A 242 -25.64 -11.86 -23.04
C GLN A 242 -26.73 -11.64 -22.01
#